data_c8cfde7fefff2cf62dcc78e395cfe085
#
_entry.id   c8cfde7fefff2cf62dcc78e395cfe085
#
_cell.length_a   1.000
_cell.length_b   1.000
_cell.length_c   1.000
_cell.angle_alpha   90.00
_cell.angle_beta   90.00
_cell.angle_gamma   90.00
#
_symmetry.space_group_name_H-M   'P 1'
#
loop_
_entity.id
_entity.type
_entity.pdbx_description
1 polymer ?
#
loop_
_entity_poly.entity_id
_entity_poly.type
_entity_poly.pdbx_seq_one_letter_code
_entity_poly.pdbx_strand_id
1 'polypeptide(L)'
;MGCILPLGPQESAFMIKRIFGLECEYGLTFSPNGRVYLPIEKILGYIFEGLIPNSWPSNAFLTNGARFYQDTGCHPEYSTPECDDLIDLVLHDKAGERILESCLPIAEERLREEGLSGEIFIFKNNTDSLGNTYGCHENFLMRRDVDFWKVSEQLIPFFVTRQIFSGAGKVLKVSGKPQYFISQRAQHIHEKTSSSTTSSRSIINTRDEPHADAEKFRRLHIILGDSNMSEFATFLKVGTAILVLSMLEDGYTIPNIALEEPVKAIRDISRDPTLKRTVKLEDGRELTALDIQRLFWERSGEHLASQPPNKIMTEVHQEWGRVLNLLEESPMQLVREIDWITKKWIMETYMDKKRCGWDDPRLGMMDLQYHDVHRGRSLYYLLAERHNIRKMVDEEAIQQAQTIPPQTTRAKIRGDFIRFARAKNRSYTVDWTYLKLNGYWEETILCMDPFCPFNRRVEELLSQVPHNRLYP
;
A
#
# COMPACT_ATOMS: atom_id res chain seq x y z
N MET A 1 -21.34 -4.58 -26.69
CA MET A 1 -20.70 -3.88 -27.81
C MET A 1 -19.55 -3.07 -27.24
N GLY A 2 -18.31 -3.55 -27.48
CA GLY A 2 -17.08 -2.94 -26.91
C GLY A 2 -16.86 -1.55 -27.52
N CYS A 3 -16.22 -0.69 -26.74
CA CYS A 3 -15.63 0.56 -27.22
C CYS A 3 -14.56 0.25 -28.29
N ILE A 4 -14.93 0.25 -29.55
CA ILE A 4 -13.99 0.33 -30.66
C ILE A 4 -13.94 1.81 -31.05
N LEU A 5 -12.98 2.53 -30.49
CA LEU A 5 -12.50 3.76 -31.12
C LEU A 5 -11.58 3.34 -32.29
N PRO A 6 -11.65 3.97 -33.45
CA PRO A 6 -10.77 3.65 -34.56
C PRO A 6 -9.33 4.04 -34.17
N LEU A 7 -8.44 3.07 -34.18
CA LEU A 7 -7.00 3.27 -34.10
C LEU A 7 -6.53 4.09 -35.28
N GLY A 8 -6.25 5.37 -35.08
CA GLY A 8 -5.52 6.19 -36.03
C GLY A 8 -4.03 5.80 -35.99
N PRO A 9 -3.30 5.87 -37.12
CA PRO A 9 -1.90 5.50 -37.18
C PRO A 9 -1.04 6.63 -36.62
N GLN A 10 -0.79 6.64 -35.32
CA GLN A 10 0.27 7.36 -34.60
C GLN A 10 0.03 7.24 -33.08
N GLU A 11 -0.03 6.03 -32.52
CA GLU A 11 0.30 5.87 -31.11
C GLU A 11 1.83 5.85 -31.00
N SER A 12 2.39 7.05 -30.73
CA SER A 12 3.74 7.22 -30.24
C SER A 12 3.95 6.29 -29.05
N ALA A 13 5.12 5.64 -28.99
CA ALA A 13 5.56 4.79 -27.90
C ALA A 13 5.51 5.57 -26.56
N PHE A 14 4.35 5.61 -25.91
CA PHE A 14 4.22 6.05 -24.54
C PHE A 14 4.70 4.91 -23.63
N MET A 15 5.42 5.25 -22.57
CA MET A 15 5.65 4.31 -21.47
C MET A 15 4.32 3.63 -21.12
N ILE A 16 4.33 2.29 -21.07
CA ILE A 16 3.11 1.49 -20.92
C ILE A 16 2.29 2.02 -19.73
N LYS A 17 1.07 2.50 -19.99
CA LYS A 17 0.11 2.79 -18.92
C LYS A 17 -0.03 1.54 -18.06
N ARG A 18 0.14 1.69 -16.75
CA ARG A 18 0.05 0.58 -15.82
C ARG A 18 -0.99 0.87 -14.74
N ILE A 19 -1.79 -0.11 -14.42
CA ILE A 19 -2.63 -0.08 -13.22
C ILE A 19 -1.84 -0.66 -12.05
N PHE A 20 -1.94 0.02 -10.92
CA PHE A 20 -1.37 -0.43 -9.65
C PHE A 20 -2.26 -0.02 -8.48
N GLY A 21 -2.04 -0.66 -7.33
CA GLY A 21 -2.78 -0.40 -6.10
C GLY A 21 -2.10 -1.01 -4.88
N LEU A 22 -2.52 -0.57 -3.70
CA LEU A 22 -2.09 -1.06 -2.40
C LEU A 22 -3.26 -1.71 -1.66
N GLU A 23 -2.99 -2.79 -0.94
CA GLU A 23 -3.88 -3.46 0.02
C GLU A 23 -3.23 -3.35 1.39
N CYS A 24 -3.74 -2.47 2.25
CA CYS A 24 -3.21 -2.28 3.60
C CYS A 24 -4.15 -2.87 4.63
N GLU A 25 -3.66 -3.85 5.38
CA GLU A 25 -4.28 -4.35 6.59
C GLU A 25 -3.88 -3.46 7.77
N TYR A 26 -4.79 -3.24 8.71
CA TYR A 26 -4.55 -2.41 9.89
C TYR A 26 -4.66 -3.23 11.17
N GLY A 27 -3.82 -2.91 12.14
CA GLY A 27 -3.99 -3.38 13.51
C GLY A 27 -5.17 -2.69 14.16
N LEU A 28 -6.03 -3.43 14.86
CA LEU A 28 -7.21 -2.91 15.55
C LEU A 28 -7.16 -3.36 17.01
N THR A 29 -7.37 -2.43 17.95
CA THR A 29 -7.49 -2.76 19.37
C THR A 29 -8.42 -1.79 20.08
N PHE A 30 -9.00 -2.27 21.19
CA PHE A 30 -9.84 -1.48 22.07
C PHE A 30 -9.23 -1.42 23.46
N SER A 31 -9.13 -0.21 24.02
CA SER A 31 -8.70 0.03 25.40
C SER A 31 -9.91 0.45 26.23
N PRO A 32 -10.55 -0.47 26.98
CA PRO A 32 -11.73 -0.14 27.79
C PRO A 32 -11.36 0.65 29.04
N ASN A 33 -12.26 1.55 29.46
CA ASN A 33 -12.22 2.16 30.77
C ASN A 33 -12.80 1.17 31.80
N GLY A 34 -12.01 0.18 32.22
CA GLY A 34 -12.42 -0.88 33.12
C GLY A 34 -12.05 -2.29 32.64
N ARG A 35 -12.52 -3.32 33.37
CA ARG A 35 -12.26 -4.73 33.02
C ARG A 35 -13.41 -5.27 32.16
N VAL A 36 -13.37 -5.02 30.88
CA VAL A 36 -14.32 -5.55 29.91
C VAL A 36 -13.56 -6.21 28.78
N TYR A 37 -13.96 -7.44 28.43
CA TYR A 37 -13.52 -8.11 27.21
C TYR A 37 -14.56 -7.88 26.12
N LEU A 38 -14.14 -7.39 24.98
CA LEU A 38 -14.98 -7.22 23.80
C LEU A 38 -14.31 -7.90 22.61
N PRO A 39 -15.03 -8.80 21.89
CA PRO A 39 -14.49 -9.40 20.66
C PRO A 39 -14.17 -8.31 19.62
N ILE A 40 -13.02 -8.44 18.97
CA ILE A 40 -12.56 -7.44 18.00
C ILE A 40 -13.49 -7.35 16.77
N GLU A 41 -14.15 -8.45 16.43
CA GLU A 41 -15.16 -8.55 15.36
C GLU A 41 -16.32 -7.59 15.58
N LYS A 42 -16.71 -7.39 16.84
CA LYS A 42 -17.80 -6.47 17.20
C LYS A 42 -17.37 -5.01 16.95
N ILE A 43 -16.16 -4.65 17.33
CA ILE A 43 -15.58 -3.32 17.09
C ILE A 43 -15.48 -3.06 15.60
N LEU A 44 -14.99 -4.04 14.84
CA LEU A 44 -14.91 -3.95 13.39
C LEU A 44 -16.29 -3.75 12.75
N GLY A 45 -17.33 -4.41 13.29
CA GLY A 45 -18.72 -4.20 12.86
C GLY A 45 -19.17 -2.75 13.00
N TYR A 46 -18.83 -2.07 14.11
CA TYR A 46 -19.16 -0.63 14.29
C TYR A 46 -18.38 0.27 13.36
N ILE A 47 -17.11 -0.07 13.04
CA ILE A 47 -16.32 0.66 12.03
C ILE A 47 -16.99 0.54 10.66
N PHE A 48 -17.47 -0.66 10.27
CA PHE A 48 -18.23 -0.85 9.03
C PHE A 48 -19.55 -0.07 9.01
N GLU A 49 -20.24 0.02 10.13
CA GLU A 49 -21.47 0.84 10.25
C GLU A 49 -21.17 2.32 9.97
N GLY A 50 -20.03 2.83 10.40
CA GLY A 50 -19.55 4.17 10.07
C GLY A 50 -19.33 4.40 8.57
N LEU A 51 -18.95 3.35 7.83
CA LEU A 51 -18.73 3.42 6.37
C LEU A 51 -20.03 3.28 5.58
N ILE A 52 -20.94 2.39 6.02
CA ILE A 52 -22.21 2.12 5.37
C ILE A 52 -23.30 2.07 6.46
N PRO A 53 -23.97 3.19 6.74
CA PRO A 53 -25.00 3.27 7.76
C PRO A 53 -26.10 2.21 7.57
N ASN A 54 -26.58 1.64 8.67
CA ASN A 54 -27.62 0.60 8.71
C ASN A 54 -27.24 -0.72 8.00
N SER A 55 -25.96 -1.00 7.86
CA SER A 55 -25.46 -2.24 7.27
C SER A 55 -24.31 -2.78 8.11
N TRP A 56 -24.17 -4.13 8.13
CA TRP A 56 -23.02 -4.83 8.73
C TRP A 56 -22.26 -5.60 7.66
N PRO A 57 -21.79 -4.95 6.59
CA PRO A 57 -21.05 -5.66 5.56
C PRO A 57 -19.64 -5.97 6.06
N SER A 58 -19.17 -7.20 5.82
CA SER A 58 -17.76 -7.54 5.99
C SER A 58 -16.90 -7.15 4.77
N ASN A 59 -17.52 -6.55 3.74
CA ASN A 59 -16.93 -6.20 2.47
C ASN A 59 -17.73 -5.10 1.79
N ALA A 60 -17.12 -3.96 1.52
CA ALA A 60 -17.77 -2.79 0.95
C ALA A 60 -16.88 -2.07 -0.07
N PHE A 61 -17.41 -1.79 -1.26
CA PHE A 61 -16.83 -0.81 -2.15
C PHE A 61 -17.32 0.60 -1.78
N LEU A 62 -16.40 1.57 -1.81
CA LEU A 62 -16.63 2.95 -1.42
C LEU A 62 -16.86 3.85 -2.64
N THR A 63 -17.38 5.05 -2.41
CA THR A 63 -17.64 6.02 -3.48
C THR A 63 -16.39 6.54 -4.16
N ASN A 64 -15.24 6.46 -3.49
CA ASN A 64 -13.94 6.75 -4.10
C ASN A 64 -13.37 5.57 -4.93
N GLY A 65 -14.15 4.51 -5.15
CA GLY A 65 -13.75 3.33 -5.92
C GLY A 65 -12.90 2.31 -5.16
N ALA A 66 -12.48 2.61 -3.93
CA ALA A 66 -11.73 1.71 -3.08
C ALA A 66 -12.60 0.58 -2.51
N ARG A 67 -11.95 -0.43 -1.96
CA ARG A 67 -12.62 -1.52 -1.25
C ARG A 67 -12.17 -1.53 0.21
N PHE A 68 -13.12 -1.69 1.12
CA PHE A 68 -12.88 -1.91 2.53
C PHE A 68 -13.50 -3.23 2.96
N TYR A 69 -12.74 -4.09 3.62
CA TYR A 69 -13.21 -5.42 4.02
C TYR A 69 -12.49 -5.95 5.25
N GLN A 70 -13.04 -7.01 5.81
CA GLN A 70 -12.42 -7.77 6.89
C GLN A 70 -11.54 -8.87 6.29
N ASP A 71 -10.25 -8.84 6.59
CA ASP A 71 -9.34 -9.93 6.25
C ASP A 71 -9.16 -10.91 7.42
N THR A 72 -8.40 -11.97 7.17
CA THR A 72 -8.09 -13.03 8.13
C THR A 72 -7.48 -12.45 9.41
N GLY A 73 -8.00 -12.90 10.58
CA GLY A 73 -7.59 -12.37 11.88
C GLY A 73 -8.32 -11.09 12.30
N CYS A 74 -9.41 -10.75 11.62
CA CYS A 74 -10.25 -9.59 11.91
C CYS A 74 -9.53 -8.25 11.74
N HIS A 75 -8.58 -8.20 10.81
CA HIS A 75 -7.93 -6.96 10.41
C HIS A 75 -8.83 -6.19 9.44
N PRO A 76 -9.12 -4.90 9.71
CA PRO A 76 -9.69 -4.03 8.69
C PRO A 76 -8.67 -3.86 7.58
N GLU A 77 -9.07 -4.10 6.33
CA GLU A 77 -8.22 -3.94 5.16
C GLU A 77 -8.80 -2.95 4.17
N TYR A 78 -7.97 -2.02 3.73
CA TYR A 78 -8.29 -1.03 2.72
C TYR A 78 -7.46 -1.30 1.47
N SER A 79 -8.15 -1.64 0.37
CA SER A 79 -7.56 -1.69 -0.96
C SER A 79 -7.84 -0.37 -1.67
N THR A 80 -6.80 0.31 -2.13
CA THR A 80 -6.95 1.54 -2.92
C THR A 80 -7.77 1.27 -4.19
N PRO A 81 -8.41 2.29 -4.78
CA PRO A 81 -8.93 2.15 -6.14
C PRO A 81 -7.78 1.85 -7.11
N GLU A 82 -8.12 1.38 -8.32
CA GLU A 82 -7.14 1.26 -9.39
C GLU A 82 -6.58 2.64 -9.74
N CYS A 83 -5.26 2.79 -9.64
CA CYS A 83 -4.56 4.01 -10.02
C CYS A 83 -3.65 3.74 -11.22
N ASP A 84 -3.52 4.72 -12.12
CA ASP A 84 -2.56 4.77 -13.21
C ASP A 84 -1.63 5.99 -13.10
N ASP A 85 -1.83 6.80 -12.06
CA ASP A 85 -0.96 7.89 -11.63
C ASP A 85 -0.43 7.63 -10.21
N LEU A 86 0.87 7.89 -10.00
CA LEU A 86 1.54 7.58 -8.73
C LEU A 86 1.15 8.54 -7.61
N ILE A 87 0.83 9.79 -7.93
CA ILE A 87 0.34 10.77 -6.95
C ILE A 87 -1.08 10.40 -6.51
N ASP A 88 -1.94 9.95 -7.44
CA ASP A 88 -3.27 9.44 -7.11
C ASP A 88 -3.18 8.23 -6.15
N LEU A 89 -2.20 7.34 -6.34
CA LEU A 89 -2.01 6.22 -5.42
C LEU A 89 -1.67 6.69 -4.01
N VAL A 90 -0.69 7.60 -3.86
CA VAL A 90 -0.31 8.18 -2.56
C VAL A 90 -1.50 8.88 -1.92
N LEU A 91 -2.27 9.62 -2.71
CA LEU A 91 -3.46 10.33 -2.30
C LEU A 91 -4.53 9.37 -1.74
N HIS A 92 -4.82 8.28 -2.47
CA HIS A 92 -5.82 7.29 -2.05
C HIS A 92 -5.34 6.40 -0.90
N ASP A 93 -4.05 6.13 -0.76
CA ASP A 93 -3.48 5.49 0.43
C ASP A 93 -3.71 6.34 1.68
N LYS A 94 -3.50 7.66 1.59
CA LYS A 94 -3.78 8.60 2.68
C LYS A 94 -5.28 8.79 2.93
N ALA A 95 -6.10 8.80 1.88
CA ALA A 95 -7.55 8.86 2.02
C ALA A 95 -8.10 7.66 2.81
N GLY A 96 -7.53 6.46 2.65
CA GLY A 96 -7.87 5.29 3.45
C GLY A 96 -7.66 5.50 4.96
N GLU A 97 -6.55 6.12 5.37
CA GLU A 97 -6.30 6.48 6.77
C GLU A 97 -7.37 7.47 7.30
N ARG A 98 -7.75 8.48 6.50
CA ARG A 98 -8.78 9.48 6.89
C ARG A 98 -10.17 8.87 6.99
N ILE A 99 -10.51 7.97 6.08
CA ILE A 99 -11.78 7.21 6.12
C ILE A 99 -11.86 6.40 7.42
N LEU A 100 -10.81 5.66 7.78
CA LEU A 100 -10.77 4.88 9.01
C LEU A 100 -10.81 5.79 10.26
N GLU A 101 -10.04 6.88 10.27
CA GLU A 101 -10.08 7.86 11.36
C GLU A 101 -11.50 8.42 11.57
N SER A 102 -12.23 8.71 10.49
CA SER A 102 -13.59 9.25 10.56
C SER A 102 -14.62 8.28 11.13
N CYS A 103 -14.37 6.98 11.08
CA CYS A 103 -15.24 5.94 11.64
C CYS A 103 -15.09 5.78 13.17
N LEU A 104 -13.95 6.21 13.75
CA LEU A 104 -13.67 6.02 15.17
C LEU A 104 -14.73 6.66 16.10
N PRO A 105 -15.11 7.94 15.93
CA PRO A 105 -16.12 8.56 16.79
C PRO A 105 -17.48 7.86 16.74
N ILE A 106 -17.86 7.35 15.55
CA ILE A 106 -19.13 6.63 15.34
C ILE A 106 -19.10 5.29 16.08
N ALA A 107 -18.01 4.54 15.92
CA ALA A 107 -17.82 3.25 16.58
C ALA A 107 -17.76 3.39 18.12
N GLU A 108 -17.08 4.42 18.62
CA GLU A 108 -17.01 4.72 20.06
C GLU A 108 -18.35 5.18 20.65
N GLU A 109 -19.20 5.88 19.86
CA GLU A 109 -20.56 6.24 20.27
C GLU A 109 -21.43 4.99 20.41
N ARG A 110 -21.33 4.05 19.44
CA ARG A 110 -22.05 2.77 19.53
C ARG A 110 -21.64 1.96 20.77
N LEU A 111 -20.37 1.97 21.12
CA LEU A 111 -19.91 1.35 22.37
C LEU A 111 -20.53 2.02 23.61
N ARG A 112 -20.60 3.37 23.62
CA ARG A 112 -21.23 4.12 24.74
C ARG A 112 -22.73 3.83 24.89
N GLU A 113 -23.44 3.71 23.78
CA GLU A 113 -24.87 3.31 23.78
C GLU A 113 -25.10 1.93 24.44
N GLU A 114 -24.12 1.04 24.37
CA GLU A 114 -24.14 -0.27 25.03
C GLU A 114 -23.59 -0.24 26.47
N GLY A 115 -23.30 0.94 27.02
CA GLY A 115 -22.74 1.10 28.37
C GLY A 115 -21.26 0.76 28.48
N LEU A 116 -20.56 0.68 27.34
CA LEU A 116 -19.11 0.47 27.25
C LEU A 116 -18.41 1.80 27.00
N SER A 117 -17.31 2.03 27.71
CA SER A 117 -16.47 3.22 27.49
C SER A 117 -15.02 2.82 27.30
N GLY A 118 -14.32 3.52 26.41
CA GLY A 118 -12.91 3.25 26.07
C GLY A 118 -12.53 3.90 24.76
N GLU A 119 -11.34 3.65 24.32
CA GLU A 119 -10.80 4.19 23.07
C GLU A 119 -10.48 3.08 22.09
N ILE A 120 -10.80 3.29 20.80
CA ILE A 120 -10.44 2.41 19.71
C ILE A 120 -9.16 2.94 19.08
N PHE A 121 -8.21 2.02 18.84
CA PHE A 121 -6.93 2.32 18.16
C PHE A 121 -6.85 1.53 16.86
N ILE A 122 -6.47 2.22 15.79
CA ILE A 122 -6.19 1.64 14.47
C ILE A 122 -4.77 2.01 14.10
N PHE A 123 -3.96 0.99 13.80
CA PHE A 123 -2.55 1.15 13.47
C PHE A 123 -2.25 0.70 12.04
N LYS A 124 -1.62 1.58 11.26
CA LYS A 124 -1.08 1.25 9.93
C LYS A 124 0.33 0.66 10.07
N ASN A 125 0.42 -0.48 10.75
CA ASN A 125 1.65 -1.25 10.94
C ASN A 125 1.47 -2.68 10.41
N ASN A 126 2.49 -3.53 10.54
CA ASN A 126 2.46 -4.89 9.98
C ASN A 126 2.68 -5.99 11.00
N THR A 127 2.81 -5.66 12.26
CA THR A 127 3.02 -6.65 13.33
C THR A 127 2.42 -6.18 14.63
N ASP A 128 1.77 -7.10 15.35
CA ASP A 128 1.28 -6.85 16.70
C ASP A 128 2.36 -7.16 17.77
N SER A 129 1.98 -7.01 19.05
CA SER A 129 2.84 -7.31 20.19
C SER A 129 2.99 -8.81 20.48
N LEU A 130 2.15 -9.66 19.89
CA LEU A 130 2.18 -11.11 20.05
C LEU A 130 3.02 -11.79 18.98
N GLY A 131 3.48 -11.06 17.97
CA GLY A 131 4.28 -11.58 16.86
C GLY A 131 3.43 -12.05 15.68
N ASN A 132 2.12 -11.77 15.65
CA ASN A 132 1.33 -11.94 14.43
C ASN A 132 1.70 -10.87 13.42
N THR A 133 1.52 -11.16 12.14
CA THR A 133 1.83 -10.22 11.05
C THR A 133 0.71 -10.17 10.04
N TYR A 134 0.47 -8.97 9.54
CA TYR A 134 -0.51 -8.62 8.53
C TYR A 134 0.10 -7.71 7.47
N GLY A 135 -0.53 -7.62 6.29
CA GLY A 135 0.11 -7.18 5.07
C GLY A 135 0.01 -5.69 4.75
N CYS A 136 0.90 -5.30 3.84
CA CYS A 136 0.71 -4.21 2.91
C CYS A 136 1.12 -4.75 1.54
N HIS A 137 0.13 -5.18 0.78
CA HIS A 137 0.37 -5.80 -0.51
C HIS A 137 0.40 -4.76 -1.61
N GLU A 138 1.26 -5.00 -2.59
CA GLU A 138 1.36 -4.17 -3.79
C GLU A 138 0.90 -4.97 -4.98
N ASN A 139 0.01 -4.39 -5.79
CA ASN A 139 -0.52 -5.01 -6.99
C ASN A 139 -0.11 -4.19 -8.20
N PHE A 140 0.42 -4.86 -9.22
CA PHE A 140 0.76 -4.26 -10.49
C PHE A 140 0.16 -5.08 -11.62
N LEU A 141 -0.53 -4.42 -12.55
CA LEU A 141 -0.98 -5.07 -13.77
C LEU A 141 0.24 -5.28 -14.67
N MET A 142 0.60 -6.54 -14.93
CA MET A 142 1.76 -6.95 -15.70
C MET A 142 1.32 -7.49 -17.07
N ARG A 143 2.11 -7.27 -18.10
CA ARG A 143 1.87 -7.81 -19.45
C ARG A 143 1.95 -9.34 -19.44
N ARG A 144 1.06 -9.98 -20.20
CA ARG A 144 1.01 -11.44 -20.33
C ARG A 144 2.00 -12.00 -21.37
N ASP A 145 2.46 -11.16 -22.30
CA ASP A 145 3.39 -11.55 -23.37
C ASP A 145 4.86 -11.71 -22.91
N VAL A 146 5.14 -11.39 -21.64
CA VAL A 146 6.48 -11.58 -21.05
C VAL A 146 6.53 -12.83 -20.17
N ASP A 147 7.72 -13.45 -20.08
CA ASP A 147 7.95 -14.61 -19.22
C ASP A 147 7.95 -14.21 -17.73
N PHE A 148 6.88 -14.53 -17.04
CA PHE A 148 6.69 -14.22 -15.62
C PHE A 148 7.84 -14.72 -14.74
N TRP A 149 8.33 -15.93 -14.99
CA TRP A 149 9.35 -16.52 -14.13
C TRP A 149 10.69 -15.81 -14.29
N LYS A 150 11.08 -15.48 -15.53
CA LYS A 150 12.28 -14.68 -15.80
C LYS A 150 12.19 -13.29 -15.18
N VAL A 151 11.06 -12.62 -15.32
CA VAL A 151 10.83 -11.31 -14.68
C VAL A 151 10.86 -11.43 -13.16
N SER A 152 10.22 -12.46 -12.59
CA SER A 152 10.21 -12.68 -11.13
C SER A 152 11.61 -12.93 -10.56
N GLU A 153 12.46 -13.70 -11.25
CA GLU A 153 13.84 -13.91 -10.82
C GLU A 153 14.66 -12.61 -10.77
N GLN A 154 14.43 -11.70 -11.69
CA GLN A 154 15.04 -10.37 -11.69
C GLN A 154 14.44 -9.47 -10.61
N LEU A 155 13.13 -9.55 -10.34
CA LEU A 155 12.45 -8.72 -9.36
C LEU A 155 12.79 -9.09 -7.90
N ILE A 156 13.09 -10.36 -7.60
CA ILE A 156 13.36 -10.82 -6.23
C ILE A 156 14.51 -10.05 -5.57
N PRO A 157 15.71 -9.90 -6.17
CA PRO A 157 16.79 -9.11 -5.59
C PRO A 157 16.40 -7.64 -5.37
N PHE A 158 15.65 -7.04 -6.29
CA PHE A 158 15.13 -5.70 -6.16
C PHE A 158 14.21 -5.58 -4.92
N PHE A 159 13.20 -6.44 -4.80
CA PHE A 159 12.26 -6.39 -3.69
C PHE A 159 12.91 -6.70 -2.34
N VAL A 160 13.82 -7.66 -2.29
CA VAL A 160 14.58 -8.02 -1.07
C VAL A 160 15.39 -6.84 -0.54
N THR A 161 16.05 -6.10 -1.42
CA THR A 161 16.95 -5.01 -1.05
C THR A 161 16.24 -3.66 -0.90
N ARG A 162 15.06 -3.46 -1.53
CA ARG A 162 14.28 -2.22 -1.50
C ARG A 162 13.89 -1.75 -0.10
N GLN A 163 13.81 -2.66 0.87
CA GLN A 163 13.49 -2.30 2.26
C GLN A 163 14.38 -1.21 2.86
N ILE A 164 15.58 -0.98 2.33
CA ILE A 164 16.49 0.07 2.82
C ILE A 164 15.91 1.49 2.72
N PHE A 165 14.93 1.71 1.84
CA PHE A 165 14.19 2.97 1.75
C PHE A 165 12.67 2.83 1.90
N SER A 166 12.14 1.61 1.92
CA SER A 166 10.70 1.37 2.06
C SER A 166 10.31 0.67 3.37
N GLY A 167 11.26 0.32 4.22
CA GLY A 167 11.00 -0.29 5.51
C GLY A 167 10.36 0.71 6.50
N ALA A 168 9.49 0.20 7.38
CA ALA A 168 8.78 1.02 8.36
C ALA A 168 9.34 0.92 9.79
N GLY A 169 10.43 0.20 9.96
CA GLY A 169 11.14 0.04 11.23
C GLY A 169 10.39 -0.80 12.28
N LYS A 170 11.10 -1.53 13.10
CA LYS A 170 10.52 -2.30 14.21
C LYS A 170 11.55 -2.58 15.30
N VAL A 171 11.11 -2.55 16.56
CA VAL A 171 11.89 -3.10 17.68
C VAL A 171 11.43 -4.53 17.92
N LEU A 172 12.31 -5.51 17.69
CA LEU A 172 12.02 -6.93 17.91
C LEU A 172 13.04 -7.53 18.91
N LYS A 173 12.62 -8.56 19.65
CA LYS A 173 13.51 -9.33 20.51
C LYS A 173 14.08 -10.53 19.75
N VAL A 174 15.40 -10.60 19.64
CA VAL A 174 16.13 -11.73 19.07
C VAL A 174 16.95 -12.38 20.18
N SER A 175 16.71 -13.65 20.47
CA SER A 175 17.35 -14.37 21.59
C SER A 175 17.26 -13.59 22.91
N GLY A 176 16.10 -12.99 23.17
CA GLY A 176 15.84 -12.21 24.40
C GLY A 176 16.39 -10.78 24.40
N LYS A 177 17.19 -10.38 23.40
CA LYS A 177 17.77 -9.02 23.28
C LYS A 177 16.97 -8.19 22.30
N PRO A 178 16.50 -6.98 22.69
CA PRO A 178 15.82 -6.09 21.78
C PRO A 178 16.80 -5.48 20.77
N GLN A 179 16.39 -5.41 19.52
CA GLN A 179 17.15 -4.85 18.42
C GLN A 179 16.22 -4.06 17.49
N TYR A 180 16.77 -3.07 16.80
CA TYR A 180 16.04 -2.32 15.79
C TYR A 180 16.22 -2.96 14.42
N PHE A 181 15.11 -3.11 13.68
CA PHE A 181 15.03 -3.68 12.34
C PHE A 181 14.54 -2.64 11.34
N ILE A 182 15.01 -2.71 10.11
CA ILE A 182 14.57 -1.82 9.02
C ILE A 182 13.13 -2.11 8.62
N SER A 183 12.77 -3.40 8.47
CA SER A 183 11.43 -3.83 8.03
C SER A 183 10.69 -4.56 9.14
N GLN A 184 9.37 -4.36 9.20
CA GLN A 184 8.47 -5.10 10.07
C GLN A 184 8.16 -6.50 9.53
N ARG A 185 8.13 -6.67 8.19
CA ARG A 185 7.72 -7.88 7.48
C ARG A 185 8.84 -8.89 7.22
N ALA A 186 10.08 -8.42 7.11
CA ALA A 186 11.23 -9.25 6.68
C ALA A 186 11.38 -10.58 7.44
N GLN A 187 11.11 -10.59 8.77
CA GLN A 187 11.24 -11.80 9.60
C GLN A 187 10.12 -12.83 9.36
N HIS A 188 9.02 -12.42 8.72
CA HIS A 188 7.82 -13.21 8.47
C HIS A 188 7.73 -13.74 7.04
N ILE A 189 8.74 -13.47 6.20
CA ILE A 189 8.85 -14.05 4.85
C ILE A 189 9.53 -15.41 4.94
N HIS A 190 8.94 -16.43 4.30
CA HIS A 190 9.36 -17.82 4.41
C HIS A 190 9.79 -18.43 3.08
N GLU A 191 9.27 -17.92 1.96
CA GLU A 191 9.52 -18.47 0.63
C GLU A 191 9.83 -17.41 -0.41
N LYS A 192 10.49 -17.81 -1.49
CA LYS A 192 10.77 -16.99 -2.66
C LYS A 192 9.47 -16.66 -3.41
N THR A 193 8.67 -17.70 -3.69
CA THR A 193 7.39 -17.61 -4.39
C THR A 193 6.38 -18.58 -3.79
N SER A 194 5.10 -18.18 -3.67
CA SER A 194 4.01 -19.03 -3.18
C SER A 194 2.67 -18.46 -3.64
N SER A 195 1.65 -19.28 -3.74
CA SER A 195 0.26 -18.84 -3.93
C SER A 195 -0.47 -18.52 -2.62
N SER A 196 0.15 -18.83 -1.46
CA SER A 196 -0.40 -18.52 -0.13
C SER A 196 -0.03 -17.12 0.32
N THR A 197 -0.96 -16.44 1.00
CA THR A 197 -0.73 -15.12 1.61
C THR A 197 -0.56 -15.18 3.13
N THR A 198 -1.01 -16.26 3.77
CA THR A 198 -1.07 -16.40 5.24
C THR A 198 -0.11 -17.43 5.81
N SER A 199 -0.13 -18.66 5.32
CA SER A 199 0.63 -19.77 5.90
C SER A 199 2.07 -19.87 5.37
N SER A 200 2.30 -19.45 4.13
CA SER A 200 3.60 -19.51 3.45
C SER A 200 3.84 -18.19 2.71
N ARG A 201 4.17 -17.15 3.48
CA ARG A 201 4.38 -15.79 2.94
C ARG A 201 5.64 -15.75 2.10
N SER A 202 5.49 -15.33 0.86
CA SER A 202 6.56 -15.25 -0.12
C SER A 202 6.96 -13.81 -0.45
N ILE A 203 8.06 -13.66 -1.18
CA ILE A 203 8.47 -12.37 -1.74
C ILE A 203 7.49 -11.97 -2.86
N ILE A 204 7.20 -12.90 -3.78
CA ILE A 204 6.23 -12.73 -4.86
C ILE A 204 5.12 -13.78 -4.70
N ASN A 205 3.87 -13.33 -4.63
CA ASN A 205 2.73 -14.23 -4.65
C ASN A 205 2.37 -14.58 -6.09
N THR A 206 2.16 -15.86 -6.37
CA THR A 206 1.92 -16.37 -7.73
C THR A 206 0.44 -16.47 -8.10
N ARG A 207 -0.49 -16.02 -7.23
CA ARG A 207 -1.92 -15.97 -7.52
C ARG A 207 -2.19 -14.97 -8.64
N ASP A 208 -2.67 -15.49 -9.76
CA ASP A 208 -2.91 -14.75 -10.98
C ASP A 208 -4.39 -14.39 -11.11
N GLU A 209 -4.78 -13.25 -10.56
CA GLU A 209 -6.14 -12.71 -10.57
C GLU A 209 -6.07 -11.25 -11.04
N PRO A 210 -5.97 -10.98 -12.36
CA PRO A 210 -5.69 -9.64 -12.86
C PRO A 210 -6.87 -8.69 -12.72
N HIS A 211 -8.08 -9.20 -12.49
CA HIS A 211 -9.31 -8.40 -12.53
C HIS A 211 -9.42 -7.54 -13.80
N ALA A 212 -8.93 -8.08 -14.91
CA ALA A 212 -8.86 -7.48 -16.23
C ALA A 212 -8.91 -8.60 -17.28
N ASP A 213 -8.68 -8.26 -18.56
CA ASP A 213 -8.55 -9.25 -19.65
C ASP A 213 -7.33 -10.17 -19.36
N ALA A 214 -7.60 -11.40 -18.92
CA ALA A 214 -6.59 -12.36 -18.52
C ALA A 214 -5.73 -12.88 -19.70
N GLU A 215 -6.11 -12.63 -20.94
CA GLU A 215 -5.26 -12.95 -22.09
C GLU A 215 -4.19 -11.91 -22.36
N LYS A 216 -4.41 -10.68 -21.88
CA LYS A 216 -3.47 -9.55 -22.04
C LYS A 216 -2.64 -9.28 -20.81
N PHE A 217 -3.24 -9.52 -19.64
CA PHE A 217 -2.66 -9.10 -18.38
C PHE A 217 -2.63 -10.22 -17.34
N ARG A 218 -1.71 -10.11 -16.40
CA ARG A 218 -1.68 -10.85 -15.14
C ARG A 218 -1.44 -9.90 -13.97
N ARG A 219 -1.75 -10.35 -12.77
CA ARG A 219 -1.42 -9.62 -11.55
C ARG A 219 -0.02 -10.00 -11.07
N LEU A 220 0.88 -9.03 -10.94
CA LEU A 220 2.06 -9.16 -10.11
C LEU A 220 1.68 -8.74 -8.69
N HIS A 221 1.68 -9.70 -7.75
CA HIS A 221 1.24 -9.53 -6.38
C HIS A 221 2.41 -9.65 -5.43
N ILE A 222 2.80 -8.56 -4.76
CA ILE A 222 3.96 -8.46 -3.86
C ILE A 222 3.45 -8.35 -2.43
N ILE A 223 3.85 -9.28 -1.55
CA ILE A 223 3.30 -9.38 -0.19
C ILE A 223 4.32 -9.09 0.91
N LEU A 224 5.56 -8.75 0.57
CA LEU A 224 6.63 -8.52 1.55
C LEU A 224 6.68 -7.10 2.10
N GLY A 225 5.98 -6.15 1.49
CA GLY A 225 6.11 -4.72 1.78
C GLY A 225 5.65 -4.34 3.18
N ASP A 226 6.28 -3.32 3.76
CA ASP A 226 5.81 -2.65 4.97
C ASP A 226 4.77 -1.57 4.63
N SER A 227 3.84 -1.32 5.56
CA SER A 227 2.93 -0.17 5.52
C SER A 227 3.67 1.11 5.91
N ASN A 228 3.68 2.10 5.02
CA ASN A 228 4.38 3.36 5.24
C ASN A 228 3.43 4.45 5.74
N MET A 229 3.86 5.22 6.75
CA MET A 229 3.21 6.47 7.15
C MET A 229 3.68 7.61 6.26
N SER A 230 4.95 7.60 5.83
CA SER A 230 5.53 8.60 4.93
C SER A 230 4.96 8.48 3.52
N GLU A 231 4.39 9.57 3.02
CA GLU A 231 3.91 9.72 1.64
C GLU A 231 5.06 9.54 0.64
N PHE A 232 6.23 10.11 0.97
CA PHE A 232 7.43 9.99 0.14
C PHE A 232 7.95 8.55 0.09
N ALA A 233 7.94 7.82 1.20
CA ALA A 233 8.34 6.41 1.21
C ALA A 233 7.38 5.56 0.35
N THR A 234 6.06 5.80 0.42
CA THR A 234 5.06 5.16 -0.46
C THR A 234 5.31 5.50 -1.93
N PHE A 235 5.52 6.78 -2.25
CA PHE A 235 5.85 7.25 -3.60
C PHE A 235 7.09 6.55 -4.17
N LEU A 236 8.17 6.51 -3.40
CA LEU A 236 9.42 5.90 -3.84
C LEU A 236 9.30 4.37 -3.96
N LYS A 237 8.65 3.72 -2.99
CA LYS A 237 8.41 2.27 -2.97
C LYS A 237 7.70 1.79 -4.24
N VAL A 238 6.59 2.41 -4.57
CA VAL A 238 5.77 1.99 -5.71
C VAL A 238 6.36 2.50 -7.03
N GLY A 239 6.86 3.74 -7.06
CA GLY A 239 7.44 4.34 -8.25
C GLY A 239 8.66 3.56 -8.76
N THR A 240 9.58 3.16 -7.86
CA THR A 240 10.74 2.35 -8.24
C THR A 240 10.33 0.96 -8.75
N ALA A 241 9.28 0.35 -8.17
CA ALA A 241 8.75 -0.92 -8.66
C ALA A 241 8.15 -0.79 -10.07
N ILE A 242 7.46 0.32 -10.38
CA ILE A 242 6.95 0.59 -11.72
C ILE A 242 8.10 0.73 -12.71
N LEU A 243 9.15 1.48 -12.37
CA LEU A 243 10.34 1.63 -13.23
C LEU A 243 11.00 0.28 -13.51
N VAL A 244 11.29 -0.50 -12.46
CA VAL A 244 11.97 -1.80 -12.60
C VAL A 244 11.09 -2.79 -13.36
N LEU A 245 9.79 -2.86 -13.08
CA LEU A 245 8.89 -3.76 -13.81
C LEU A 245 8.83 -3.37 -15.30
N SER A 246 8.72 -2.08 -15.62
CA SER A 246 8.65 -1.62 -17.01
C SER A 246 9.93 -1.93 -17.78
N MET A 247 11.10 -1.70 -17.17
CA MET A 247 12.37 -2.03 -17.82
C MET A 247 12.51 -3.53 -18.09
N LEU A 248 12.06 -4.38 -17.16
CA LEU A 248 12.14 -5.85 -17.31
C LEU A 248 11.18 -6.37 -18.37
N GLU A 249 9.96 -5.81 -18.44
CA GLU A 249 9.00 -6.14 -19.51
C GLU A 249 9.50 -5.76 -20.89
N ASP A 250 10.35 -4.73 -20.99
CA ASP A 250 11.00 -4.30 -22.24
C ASP A 250 12.35 -4.99 -22.48
N GLY A 251 12.69 -6.00 -21.67
CA GLY A 251 13.88 -6.84 -21.86
C GLY A 251 15.19 -6.28 -21.31
N TYR A 252 15.17 -5.16 -20.57
CA TYR A 252 16.35 -4.61 -19.90
C TYR A 252 16.62 -5.40 -18.60
N THR A 253 17.42 -6.46 -18.69
CA THR A 253 17.77 -7.31 -17.53
C THR A 253 19.13 -6.93 -16.94
N ILE A 254 19.39 -7.40 -15.71
CA ILE A 254 20.69 -7.30 -15.04
C ILE A 254 21.30 -8.70 -14.98
N PRO A 255 22.42 -8.98 -15.66
CA PRO A 255 23.02 -10.31 -15.64
C PRO A 255 23.48 -10.72 -14.24
N ASN A 256 23.27 -12.01 -13.92
CA ASN A 256 23.78 -12.64 -12.70
C ASN A 256 23.43 -11.90 -11.40
N ILE A 257 22.20 -11.33 -11.31
CA ILE A 257 21.74 -10.60 -10.10
C ILE A 257 21.03 -11.52 -9.08
N ALA A 258 20.78 -12.78 -9.41
CA ALA A 258 20.04 -13.71 -8.56
C ALA A 258 20.72 -13.91 -7.21
N LEU A 259 19.94 -13.84 -6.13
CA LEU A 259 20.39 -14.09 -4.75
C LEU A 259 20.44 -15.61 -4.47
N GLU A 260 21.51 -16.09 -3.85
CA GLU A 260 21.67 -17.49 -3.44
C GLU A 260 20.58 -17.88 -2.43
N GLU A 261 20.33 -17.05 -1.42
CA GLU A 261 19.34 -17.29 -0.35
C GLU A 261 18.46 -16.05 -0.12
N PRO A 262 17.46 -15.75 -0.98
CA PRO A 262 16.71 -14.49 -0.90
C PRO A 262 15.92 -14.31 0.40
N VAL A 263 15.39 -15.41 1.00
CA VAL A 263 14.68 -15.37 2.29
C VAL A 263 15.61 -15.06 3.45
N LYS A 264 16.84 -15.54 3.42
CA LYS A 264 17.85 -15.19 4.40
C LYS A 264 18.34 -13.76 4.19
N ALA A 265 18.57 -13.37 2.94
CA ALA A 265 19.03 -12.05 2.55
C ALA A 265 18.08 -10.96 3.06
N ILE A 266 16.76 -11.07 2.87
CA ILE A 266 15.79 -10.07 3.33
C ILE A 266 15.85 -9.90 4.86
N ARG A 267 16.00 -10.99 5.62
CA ARG A 267 16.09 -10.97 7.07
C ARG A 267 17.41 -10.37 7.55
N ASP A 268 18.49 -10.69 6.87
CA ASP A 268 19.83 -10.23 7.22
C ASP A 268 19.99 -8.73 6.94
N ILE A 269 19.48 -8.23 5.82
CA ILE A 269 19.44 -6.80 5.50
C ILE A 269 18.60 -6.05 6.55
N SER A 270 17.43 -6.58 6.91
CA SER A 270 16.55 -5.93 7.89
C SER A 270 17.21 -5.76 9.26
N ARG A 271 18.12 -6.65 9.64
CA ARG A 271 18.85 -6.63 10.92
C ARG A 271 19.99 -5.64 10.95
N ASP A 272 20.35 -5.05 9.84
CA ASP A 272 21.50 -4.16 9.74
C ASP A 272 21.12 -2.73 9.33
N PRO A 273 20.71 -1.87 10.27
CA PRO A 273 20.45 -0.46 9.98
C PRO A 273 21.69 0.34 9.56
N THR A 274 22.89 -0.26 9.56
CA THR A 274 24.13 0.36 9.03
C THR A 274 24.28 0.21 7.53
N LEU A 275 23.48 -0.67 6.89
CA LEU A 275 23.45 -0.99 5.46
C LEU A 275 24.77 -1.56 4.89
N LYS A 276 25.65 -2.06 5.76
CA LYS A 276 26.98 -2.60 5.39
C LYS A 276 27.00 -4.09 5.19
N ARG A 277 25.96 -4.80 5.61
CA ARG A 277 25.89 -6.26 5.48
C ARG A 277 25.76 -6.65 4.01
N THR A 278 26.63 -7.56 3.57
CA THR A 278 26.58 -8.15 2.25
C THR A 278 25.63 -9.34 2.20
N VAL A 279 25.09 -9.60 1.02
CA VAL A 279 24.34 -10.80 0.67
C VAL A 279 24.99 -11.46 -0.53
N LYS A 280 24.91 -12.81 -0.61
CA LYS A 280 25.58 -13.58 -1.63
C LYS A 280 24.70 -13.79 -2.84
N LEU A 281 25.24 -13.54 -4.03
CA LEU A 281 24.63 -13.88 -5.31
C LEU A 281 24.97 -15.32 -5.72
N GLU A 282 24.17 -15.90 -6.61
CA GLU A 282 24.38 -17.26 -7.12
C GLU A 282 25.74 -17.44 -7.85
N ASP A 283 26.32 -16.35 -8.40
CA ASP A 283 27.65 -16.37 -9.04
C ASP A 283 28.83 -16.22 -8.05
N GLY A 284 28.53 -16.17 -6.74
CA GLY A 284 29.51 -16.08 -5.67
C GLY A 284 29.92 -14.67 -5.26
N ARG A 285 29.51 -13.62 -5.96
CA ARG A 285 29.73 -12.22 -5.53
C ARG A 285 28.97 -11.93 -4.25
N GLU A 286 29.53 -11.07 -3.41
CA GLU A 286 28.86 -10.52 -2.24
C GLU A 286 28.65 -9.02 -2.45
N LEU A 287 27.39 -8.57 -2.33
CA LEU A 287 26.99 -7.18 -2.54
C LEU A 287 26.15 -6.70 -1.35
N THR A 288 26.23 -5.41 -1.03
CA THR A 288 25.31 -4.78 -0.10
C THR A 288 23.93 -4.55 -0.74
N ALA A 289 22.93 -4.27 0.05
CA ALA A 289 21.62 -3.87 -0.47
C ALA A 289 21.71 -2.56 -1.29
N LEU A 290 22.61 -1.65 -0.92
CA LEU A 290 22.88 -0.42 -1.67
C LEU A 290 23.47 -0.72 -3.05
N ASP A 291 24.47 -1.61 -3.15
CA ASP A 291 25.09 -2.00 -4.41
C ASP A 291 24.05 -2.58 -5.37
N ILE A 292 23.20 -3.50 -4.87
CA ILE A 292 22.13 -4.12 -5.68
C ILE A 292 21.13 -3.07 -6.15
N GLN A 293 20.70 -2.16 -5.28
CA GLN A 293 19.74 -1.10 -5.65
C GLN A 293 20.36 -0.13 -6.67
N ARG A 294 21.67 0.14 -6.62
CA ARG A 294 22.38 0.96 -7.62
C ARG A 294 22.38 0.31 -9.00
N LEU A 295 22.60 -1.00 -9.09
CA LEU A 295 22.51 -1.71 -10.36
C LEU A 295 21.12 -1.57 -11.00
N PHE A 296 20.04 -1.66 -10.20
CA PHE A 296 18.68 -1.44 -10.69
C PHE A 296 18.42 0.03 -11.07
N TRP A 297 18.94 0.96 -10.29
CA TRP A 297 18.83 2.39 -10.57
C TRP A 297 19.51 2.76 -11.89
N GLU A 298 20.76 2.34 -12.11
CA GLU A 298 21.51 2.56 -13.34
C GLU A 298 20.78 1.97 -14.55
N ARG A 299 20.35 0.71 -14.44
CA ARG A 299 19.70 0.00 -15.54
C ARG A 299 18.32 0.58 -15.88
N SER A 300 17.57 1.02 -14.87
CA SER A 300 16.29 1.70 -15.10
C SER A 300 16.48 3.09 -15.70
N GLY A 301 17.60 3.77 -15.42
CA GLY A 301 17.95 5.04 -16.05
C GLY A 301 18.26 4.89 -17.55
N GLU A 302 18.96 3.82 -17.95
CA GLU A 302 19.20 3.48 -19.37
C GLU A 302 17.86 3.24 -20.09
N HIS A 303 16.96 2.47 -19.48
CA HIS A 303 15.62 2.22 -20.03
C HIS A 303 14.83 3.53 -20.14
N LEU A 304 14.78 4.33 -19.07
CA LEU A 304 14.03 5.59 -19.05
C LEU A 304 14.53 6.58 -20.11
N ALA A 305 15.84 6.63 -20.36
CA ALA A 305 16.43 7.47 -21.40
C ALA A 305 16.04 7.03 -22.84
N SER A 306 15.63 5.76 -23.02
CA SER A 306 15.14 5.23 -24.31
C SER A 306 13.64 5.44 -24.51
N GLN A 307 12.91 5.88 -23.49
CA GLN A 307 11.45 6.07 -23.51
C GLN A 307 11.06 7.53 -23.76
N PRO A 308 9.83 7.79 -24.22
CA PRO A 308 9.28 9.14 -24.24
C PRO A 308 9.32 9.78 -22.85
N PRO A 309 9.51 11.11 -22.74
CA PRO A 309 9.61 11.81 -21.47
C PRO A 309 8.38 11.55 -20.57
N ASN A 310 8.62 11.10 -19.36
CA ASN A 310 7.61 10.97 -18.30
C ASN A 310 8.11 11.68 -17.06
N LYS A 311 7.46 12.81 -16.70
CA LYS A 311 7.88 13.68 -15.61
C LYS A 311 7.93 12.94 -14.27
N ILE A 312 6.87 12.19 -13.93
CA ILE A 312 6.77 11.49 -12.65
C ILE A 312 7.83 10.39 -12.54
N MET A 313 8.02 9.59 -13.59
CA MET A 313 9.04 8.52 -13.58
C MET A 313 10.45 9.09 -13.57
N THR A 314 10.70 10.23 -14.22
CA THR A 314 11.96 10.96 -14.11
C THR A 314 12.21 11.43 -12.69
N GLU A 315 11.20 11.98 -12.01
CA GLU A 315 11.29 12.39 -10.60
C GLU A 315 11.56 11.19 -9.70
N VAL A 316 10.85 10.06 -9.88
CA VAL A 316 11.10 8.82 -9.13
C VAL A 316 12.55 8.38 -9.27
N HIS A 317 13.10 8.34 -10.50
CA HIS A 317 14.46 7.93 -10.75
C HIS A 317 15.49 8.88 -10.11
N GLN A 318 15.28 10.20 -10.20
CA GLN A 318 16.13 11.21 -9.55
C GLN A 318 16.11 11.08 -8.03
N GLU A 319 14.93 10.95 -7.44
CA GLU A 319 14.77 10.80 -6.00
C GLU A 319 15.35 9.48 -5.50
N TRP A 320 15.21 8.39 -6.26
CA TRP A 320 15.83 7.12 -5.92
C TRP A 320 17.34 7.23 -5.85
N GLY A 321 18.00 7.83 -6.87
CA GLY A 321 19.45 8.06 -6.86
C GLY A 321 19.89 8.97 -5.69
N ARG A 322 19.13 10.05 -5.40
CA ARG A 322 19.37 10.93 -4.24
C ARG A 322 19.30 10.16 -2.93
N VAL A 323 18.27 9.34 -2.76
CA VAL A 323 18.07 8.54 -1.52
C VAL A 323 19.18 7.50 -1.36
N LEU A 324 19.60 6.82 -2.41
CA LEU A 324 20.72 5.85 -2.35
C LEU A 324 22.02 6.53 -1.92
N ASN A 325 22.32 7.72 -2.46
CA ASN A 325 23.51 8.49 -2.04
C ASN A 325 23.44 8.89 -0.57
N LEU A 326 22.29 9.39 -0.11
CA LEU A 326 22.13 9.79 1.29
C LEU A 326 22.14 8.59 2.25
N LEU A 327 21.60 7.44 1.86
CA LEU A 327 21.69 6.21 2.66
C LEU A 327 23.13 5.75 2.87
N GLU A 328 24.01 5.97 1.89
CA GLU A 328 25.44 5.63 1.98
C GLU A 328 26.23 6.66 2.81
N GLU A 329 26.03 7.95 2.54
CA GLU A 329 26.85 9.02 3.09
C GLU A 329 26.35 9.56 4.43
N SER A 330 25.02 9.74 4.55
CA SER A 330 24.43 10.47 5.66
C SER A 330 22.95 10.14 5.85
N PRO A 331 22.59 8.91 6.29
CA PRO A 331 21.19 8.45 6.39
C PRO A 331 20.29 9.37 7.22
N MET A 332 20.85 10.08 8.20
CA MET A 332 20.08 11.00 9.04
C MET A 332 19.48 12.20 8.29
N GLN A 333 19.95 12.51 7.09
CA GLN A 333 19.30 13.54 6.24
C GLN A 333 17.94 13.09 5.70
N LEU A 334 17.66 11.78 5.75
CA LEU A 334 16.38 11.20 5.33
C LEU A 334 15.35 11.08 6.48
N VAL A 335 15.65 11.63 7.65
CA VAL A 335 14.79 11.56 8.84
C VAL A 335 13.39 12.15 8.64
N ARG A 336 13.17 12.94 7.58
CA ARG A 336 11.88 13.54 7.24
C ARG A 336 11.17 12.86 6.07
N GLU A 337 11.72 11.74 5.59
CA GLU A 337 11.31 11.10 4.35
C GLU A 337 11.08 9.59 4.50
N ILE A 338 11.92 8.89 5.28
CA ILE A 338 11.94 7.43 5.37
C ILE A 338 11.53 6.96 6.77
N ASP A 339 10.47 6.18 6.87
CA ASP A 339 9.83 5.79 8.12
C ASP A 339 10.78 5.13 9.12
N TRP A 340 11.56 4.13 8.71
CA TRP A 340 12.46 3.45 9.64
C TRP A 340 13.55 4.38 10.20
N ILE A 341 14.01 5.34 9.41
CA ILE A 341 15.02 6.33 9.84
C ILE A 341 14.40 7.32 10.83
N THR A 342 13.21 7.85 10.48
CA THR A 342 12.44 8.75 11.36
C THR A 342 12.18 8.10 12.71
N LYS A 343 11.67 6.87 12.68
CA LYS A 343 11.31 6.12 13.89
C LYS A 343 12.53 5.79 14.74
N LYS A 344 13.64 5.36 14.10
CA LYS A 344 14.92 5.13 14.80
C LYS A 344 15.42 6.40 15.49
N TRP A 345 15.38 7.52 14.77
CA TRP A 345 15.82 8.82 15.32
C TRP A 345 15.02 9.24 16.55
N ILE A 346 13.69 9.15 16.55
CA ILE A 346 12.89 9.53 17.72
C ILE A 346 13.14 8.61 18.90
N MET A 347 13.34 7.32 18.67
CA MET A 347 13.64 6.34 19.71
C MET A 347 15.03 6.58 20.32
N GLU A 348 16.06 6.79 19.51
CA GLU A 348 17.42 7.11 19.98
C GLU A 348 17.45 8.44 20.74
N THR A 349 16.77 9.48 20.23
CA THR A 349 16.62 10.76 20.96
C THR A 349 15.94 10.58 22.32
N TYR A 350 14.93 9.70 22.38
CA TYR A 350 14.29 9.36 23.66
C TYR A 350 15.25 8.62 24.61
N MET A 351 15.96 7.60 24.11
CA MET A 351 16.91 6.82 24.89
C MET A 351 18.02 7.70 25.49
N ASP A 352 18.59 8.60 24.69
CA ASP A 352 19.62 9.54 25.14
C ASP A 352 19.09 10.45 26.26
N LYS A 353 17.90 11.02 26.06
CA LYS A 353 17.26 11.90 27.07
C LYS A 353 16.91 11.17 28.35
N LYS A 354 16.52 9.90 28.30
CA LYS A 354 16.08 9.10 29.42
C LYS A 354 17.19 8.21 30.01
N ARG A 355 18.33 8.14 29.32
CA ARG A 355 19.47 7.26 29.67
C ARG A 355 19.04 5.80 29.81
N CYS A 356 18.26 5.30 28.85
CA CYS A 356 17.77 3.93 28.80
C CYS A 356 18.25 3.22 27.53
N GLY A 357 18.06 1.91 27.43
CA GLY A 357 18.40 1.09 26.27
C GLY A 357 17.16 0.65 25.47
N TRP A 358 17.39 -0.17 24.44
CA TRP A 358 16.34 -0.75 23.61
C TRP A 358 15.35 -1.65 24.36
N ASP A 359 15.65 -2.02 25.60
CA ASP A 359 14.80 -2.82 26.50
C ASP A 359 13.73 -2.00 27.24
N ASP A 360 13.73 -0.68 27.12
CA ASP A 360 12.70 0.17 27.72
C ASP A 360 11.33 -0.11 27.06
N PRO A 361 10.31 -0.54 27.82
CA PRO A 361 9.01 -0.91 27.27
C PRO A 361 8.27 0.24 26.57
N ARG A 362 8.63 1.49 26.88
CA ARG A 362 8.06 2.68 26.21
C ARG A 362 8.45 2.79 24.74
N LEU A 363 9.57 2.18 24.33
CA LEU A 363 9.93 2.11 22.90
C LEU A 363 8.92 1.28 22.11
N GLY A 364 8.37 0.21 22.70
CA GLY A 364 7.27 -0.55 22.08
C GLY A 364 6.00 0.29 21.92
N MET A 365 5.69 1.16 22.89
CA MET A 365 4.55 2.09 22.77
C MET A 365 4.82 3.15 21.70
N MET A 366 6.04 3.71 21.63
CA MET A 366 6.42 4.65 20.57
C MET A 366 6.34 4.02 19.18
N ASP A 367 6.73 2.75 19.07
CA ASP A 367 6.64 1.97 17.83
C ASP A 367 5.19 1.88 17.33
N LEU A 368 4.24 1.55 18.21
CA LEU A 368 2.82 1.51 17.88
C LEU A 368 2.25 2.90 17.59
N GLN A 369 2.49 3.88 18.46
CA GLN A 369 1.96 5.24 18.31
C GLN A 369 2.44 5.95 17.04
N TYR A 370 3.61 5.58 16.51
CA TYR A 370 4.06 6.11 15.22
C TYR A 370 3.07 5.78 14.10
N HIS A 371 2.43 4.64 14.18
CA HIS A 371 1.52 4.10 13.17
C HIS A 371 0.02 4.33 13.47
N ASP A 372 -0.35 5.04 14.55
CA ASP A 372 -1.75 5.35 14.83
C ASP A 372 -2.33 6.22 13.70
N VAL A 373 -3.46 5.82 13.12
CA VAL A 373 -4.12 6.62 12.06
C VAL A 373 -4.78 7.88 12.60
N HIS A 374 -5.07 7.94 13.91
CA HIS A 374 -5.67 9.10 14.55
C HIS A 374 -4.65 10.23 14.69
N ARG A 375 -4.81 11.30 13.91
CA ARG A 375 -3.85 12.43 13.80
C ARG A 375 -3.49 13.05 15.13
N GLY A 376 -4.42 13.20 16.06
CA GLY A 376 -4.19 13.80 17.38
C GLY A 376 -3.39 12.93 18.35
N ARG A 377 -3.16 11.64 18.06
CA ARG A 377 -2.42 10.68 18.91
C ARG A 377 -1.17 10.14 18.23
N SER A 378 -1.11 10.15 16.92
CA SER A 378 -0.02 9.61 16.12
C SER A 378 1.27 10.37 16.32
N LEU A 379 2.35 9.66 16.62
CA LEU A 379 3.69 10.29 16.65
C LEU A 379 4.13 10.75 15.27
N TYR A 380 3.77 10.03 14.19
CA TYR A 380 4.07 10.46 12.83
C TYR A 380 3.41 11.82 12.51
N TYR A 381 2.12 11.97 12.78
CA TYR A 381 1.42 13.22 12.47
C TYR A 381 1.87 14.38 13.34
N LEU A 382 2.17 14.15 14.62
CA LEU A 382 2.77 15.15 15.51
C LEU A 382 4.18 15.60 15.03
N LEU A 383 4.95 14.67 14.46
CA LEU A 383 6.24 15.00 13.84
C LEU A 383 6.05 15.76 12.52
N ALA A 384 5.06 15.36 11.72
CA ALA A 384 4.75 16.03 10.45
C ALA A 384 4.43 17.53 10.65
N GLU A 385 3.69 17.86 11.71
CA GLU A 385 3.39 19.25 12.07
C GLU A 385 4.63 20.01 12.59
N ARG A 386 5.48 19.38 13.39
CA ARG A 386 6.58 20.06 14.10
C ARG A 386 7.91 20.08 13.36
N HIS A 387 8.17 19.07 12.54
CA HIS A 387 9.47 18.81 11.93
C HIS A 387 9.46 18.81 10.40
N ASN A 388 8.38 19.31 9.77
CA ASN A 388 8.27 19.41 8.32
C ASN A 388 8.58 18.07 7.61
N ILE A 389 7.92 16.99 7.99
CA ILE A 389 7.97 15.73 7.25
C ILE A 389 7.55 16.02 5.81
N ARG A 390 8.29 15.48 4.85
CA ARG A 390 8.03 15.68 3.42
C ARG A 390 6.67 15.11 3.04
N LYS A 391 5.82 15.97 2.51
CA LYS A 391 4.50 15.61 1.97
C LYS A 391 4.58 15.53 0.45
N MET A 392 3.80 14.65 -0.14
CA MET A 392 3.64 14.50 -1.59
C MET A 392 2.29 15.01 -2.06
N VAL A 393 1.31 15.10 -1.16
CA VAL A 393 -0.06 15.53 -1.43
C VAL A 393 -0.52 16.49 -0.32
N ASP A 394 -1.47 17.36 -0.64
CA ASP A 394 -2.06 18.26 0.33
C ASP A 394 -3.31 17.68 1.01
N GLU A 395 -3.67 18.20 2.17
CA GLU A 395 -4.78 17.67 2.98
C GLU A 395 -6.16 17.91 2.31
N GLU A 396 -6.31 18.96 1.50
CA GLU A 396 -7.56 19.23 0.78
C GLU A 396 -7.79 18.15 -0.29
N ALA A 397 -6.75 17.79 -1.05
CA ALA A 397 -6.81 16.70 -2.02
C ALA A 397 -7.10 15.36 -1.33
N ILE A 398 -6.47 15.08 -0.17
CA ILE A 398 -6.77 13.87 0.62
C ILE A 398 -8.24 13.84 1.05
N GLN A 399 -8.79 14.98 1.49
CA GLN A 399 -10.17 15.09 1.88
C GLN A 399 -11.11 14.77 0.70
N GLN A 400 -10.83 15.27 -0.48
CA GLN A 400 -11.60 14.99 -1.70
C GLN A 400 -11.50 13.50 -2.09
N ALA A 401 -10.32 12.90 -2.01
CA ALA A 401 -10.09 11.49 -2.36
C ALA A 401 -10.79 10.48 -1.44
N GLN A 402 -11.35 10.89 -0.31
CA GLN A 402 -12.21 10.02 0.49
C GLN A 402 -13.52 9.65 -0.23
N THR A 403 -13.97 10.49 -1.15
CA THR A 403 -15.22 10.29 -1.88
C THR A 403 -15.10 10.31 -3.39
N ILE A 404 -14.05 10.93 -3.94
CA ILE A 404 -13.80 11.07 -5.37
C ILE A 404 -12.77 10.03 -5.80
N PRO A 405 -13.07 9.15 -6.77
CA PRO A 405 -12.13 8.15 -7.30
C PRO A 405 -11.12 8.78 -8.28
N PRO A 406 -10.02 8.06 -8.62
CA PRO A 406 -9.20 8.38 -9.79
C PRO A 406 -10.07 8.54 -11.04
N GLN A 407 -9.82 9.60 -11.82
CA GLN A 407 -10.69 9.99 -12.94
C GLN A 407 -10.29 9.32 -14.27
N THR A 408 -9.16 8.61 -14.30
CA THR A 408 -8.55 8.02 -15.50
C THR A 408 -8.73 6.51 -15.60
N THR A 409 -9.30 5.88 -14.56
CA THR A 409 -9.46 4.44 -14.45
C THR A 409 -10.94 4.04 -14.26
N ARG A 410 -11.23 2.74 -14.34
CA ARG A 410 -12.60 2.22 -14.07
C ARG A 410 -13.08 2.45 -12.63
N ALA A 411 -12.19 2.84 -11.71
CA ALA A 411 -12.57 3.25 -10.36
C ALA A 411 -13.62 4.37 -10.38
N LYS A 412 -13.51 5.29 -11.38
CA LYS A 412 -14.52 6.33 -11.63
C LYS A 412 -15.89 5.74 -11.88
N ILE A 413 -16.00 4.77 -12.81
CA ILE A 413 -17.28 4.11 -13.13
C ILE A 413 -17.89 3.49 -11.89
N ARG A 414 -17.08 2.82 -11.06
CA ARG A 414 -17.50 2.17 -9.82
C ARG A 414 -18.01 3.19 -8.79
N GLY A 415 -17.25 4.24 -8.56
CA GLY A 415 -17.63 5.30 -7.61
C GLY A 415 -18.92 6.01 -8.04
N ASP A 416 -19.06 6.35 -9.32
CA ASP A 416 -20.25 6.98 -9.90
C ASP A 416 -21.49 6.09 -9.77
N PHE A 417 -21.35 4.81 -10.06
CA PHE A 417 -22.43 3.83 -9.88
C PHE A 417 -22.88 3.72 -8.42
N ILE A 418 -21.95 3.65 -7.46
CA ILE A 418 -22.27 3.57 -6.04
C ILE A 418 -23.01 4.84 -5.60
N ARG A 419 -22.55 6.03 -6.02
CA ARG A 419 -23.25 7.30 -5.74
C ARG A 419 -24.67 7.29 -6.28
N PHE A 420 -24.87 6.84 -7.53
CA PHE A 420 -26.21 6.67 -8.12
C PHE A 420 -27.08 5.75 -7.29
N ALA A 421 -26.61 4.55 -6.97
CA ALA A 421 -27.39 3.56 -6.24
C ALA A 421 -27.80 4.07 -4.86
N ARG A 422 -26.89 4.72 -4.12
CA ARG A 422 -27.16 5.34 -2.82
C ARG A 422 -28.14 6.51 -2.94
N ALA A 423 -27.97 7.41 -3.89
CA ALA A 423 -28.85 8.56 -4.11
C ALA A 423 -30.30 8.15 -4.45
N LYS A 424 -30.48 6.98 -5.09
CA LYS A 424 -31.78 6.40 -5.45
C LYS A 424 -32.27 5.35 -4.44
N ASN A 425 -31.53 5.13 -3.35
CA ASN A 425 -31.84 4.09 -2.35
C ASN A 425 -32.06 2.71 -3.00
N ARG A 426 -31.20 2.35 -3.98
CA ARG A 426 -31.25 1.09 -4.71
C ARG A 426 -30.27 0.09 -4.11
N SER A 427 -30.73 -1.15 -3.95
CA SER A 427 -29.82 -2.26 -3.60
C SER A 427 -28.90 -2.57 -4.77
N TYR A 428 -27.64 -2.83 -4.49
CA TYR A 428 -26.62 -3.09 -5.51
C TYR A 428 -25.57 -4.09 -5.03
N THR A 429 -24.87 -4.69 -6.00
CA THR A 429 -23.66 -5.48 -5.80
C THR A 429 -22.55 -4.91 -6.67
N VAL A 430 -21.35 -4.77 -6.11
CA VAL A 430 -20.19 -4.22 -6.82
C VAL A 430 -19.00 -5.14 -6.61
N ASP A 431 -18.26 -5.37 -7.67
CA ASP A 431 -16.97 -6.05 -7.67
C ASP A 431 -15.96 -5.25 -8.51
N TRP A 432 -14.71 -5.71 -8.58
CA TRP A 432 -13.68 -5.08 -9.39
C TRP A 432 -14.05 -4.98 -10.86
N THR A 433 -14.74 -5.99 -11.42
CA THR A 433 -15.01 -6.14 -12.86
C THR A 433 -16.46 -6.01 -13.25
N TYR A 434 -17.37 -5.91 -12.28
CA TYR A 434 -18.79 -5.74 -12.60
C TYR A 434 -19.55 -4.91 -11.56
N LEU A 435 -20.66 -4.33 -12.01
CA LEU A 435 -21.62 -3.56 -11.24
C LEU A 435 -23.00 -4.13 -11.49
N LYS A 436 -23.81 -4.31 -10.45
CA LYS A 436 -25.15 -4.90 -10.56
C LYS A 436 -26.15 -4.11 -9.73
N LEU A 437 -27.26 -3.68 -10.35
CA LEU A 437 -28.44 -3.24 -9.63
C LEU A 437 -29.30 -4.46 -9.28
N ASN A 438 -29.59 -4.64 -7.99
CA ASN A 438 -30.44 -5.73 -7.51
C ASN A 438 -31.92 -5.30 -7.58
N GLY A 439 -32.84 -6.26 -7.80
CA GLY A 439 -34.27 -6.02 -7.84
C GLY A 439 -34.99 -6.73 -9.00
N TYR A 440 -36.22 -6.31 -9.30
CA TYR A 440 -37.10 -6.97 -10.27
C TYR A 440 -36.54 -7.02 -11.69
N TRP A 441 -35.69 -6.05 -12.07
CA TRP A 441 -34.93 -6.00 -13.30
C TRP A 441 -33.46 -5.97 -12.94
N GLU A 442 -32.85 -7.15 -12.84
CA GLU A 442 -31.41 -7.28 -12.60
C GLU A 442 -30.66 -6.79 -13.82
N GLU A 443 -29.78 -5.84 -13.61
CA GLU A 443 -28.90 -5.33 -14.66
C GLU A 443 -27.44 -5.45 -14.20
N THR A 444 -26.63 -6.16 -14.99
CA THR A 444 -25.20 -6.30 -14.75
C THR A 444 -24.43 -5.51 -15.80
N ILE A 445 -23.54 -4.64 -15.34
CA ILE A 445 -22.66 -3.83 -16.18
C ILE A 445 -21.24 -4.37 -16.00
N LEU A 446 -20.65 -4.86 -17.08
CA LEU A 446 -19.27 -5.35 -17.07
C LEU A 446 -18.29 -4.19 -17.29
N CYS A 447 -17.21 -4.17 -16.48
CA CYS A 447 -16.15 -3.18 -16.50
C CYS A 447 -14.79 -3.89 -16.53
N MET A 448 -14.51 -4.64 -17.60
CA MET A 448 -13.32 -5.48 -17.72
C MET A 448 -12.03 -4.69 -17.99
N ASP A 449 -12.13 -3.55 -18.68
CA ASP A 449 -10.98 -2.70 -18.97
C ASP A 449 -10.70 -1.75 -17.79
N PRO A 450 -9.58 -1.94 -17.05
CA PRO A 450 -9.27 -1.10 -15.91
C PRO A 450 -8.80 0.32 -16.30
N PHE A 451 -8.44 0.55 -17.57
CA PHE A 451 -8.02 1.86 -18.09
C PHE A 451 -9.18 2.69 -18.62
N CYS A 452 -10.40 2.14 -18.64
CA CYS A 452 -11.58 2.84 -19.17
C CYS A 452 -12.33 3.55 -18.03
N PRO A 453 -12.33 4.90 -17.96
CA PRO A 453 -13.07 5.65 -16.95
C PRO A 453 -14.53 5.92 -17.33
N PHE A 454 -15.01 5.37 -18.44
CA PHE A 454 -16.30 5.66 -19.01
C PHE A 454 -17.12 4.40 -19.25
N ASN A 455 -18.42 4.44 -18.90
CA ASN A 455 -19.39 3.42 -19.29
C ASN A 455 -20.73 4.09 -19.60
N ARG A 456 -21.19 3.96 -20.85
CA ARG A 456 -22.42 4.60 -21.33
C ARG A 456 -23.63 4.33 -20.44
N ARG A 457 -23.78 3.10 -19.95
CA ARG A 457 -24.93 2.74 -19.12
C ARG A 457 -24.90 3.42 -17.77
N VAL A 458 -23.72 3.56 -17.16
CA VAL A 458 -23.57 4.30 -15.90
C VAL A 458 -23.91 5.78 -16.09
N GLU A 459 -23.48 6.41 -17.19
CA GLU A 459 -23.82 7.79 -17.51
C GLU A 459 -25.35 7.98 -17.69
N GLU A 460 -26.00 7.04 -18.37
CA GLU A 460 -27.47 7.05 -18.51
C GLU A 460 -28.18 6.95 -17.14
N LEU A 461 -27.64 6.15 -16.20
CA LEU A 461 -28.18 6.06 -14.84
C LEU A 461 -27.95 7.38 -14.08
N LEU A 462 -26.74 7.93 -14.14
CA LEU A 462 -26.41 9.19 -13.47
C LEU A 462 -27.29 10.36 -13.94
N SER A 463 -27.62 10.42 -15.22
CA SER A 463 -28.49 11.48 -15.77
C SER A 463 -29.90 11.52 -15.14
N GLN A 464 -30.32 10.46 -14.46
CA GLN A 464 -31.60 10.36 -13.74
C GLN A 464 -31.56 10.94 -12.32
N VAL A 465 -30.37 11.44 -11.87
CA VAL A 465 -30.17 11.99 -10.51
C VAL A 465 -29.77 13.44 -10.60
N PRO A 466 -30.43 14.38 -9.87
CA PRO A 466 -29.97 15.74 -9.78
C PRO A 466 -28.53 15.83 -9.25
N HIS A 467 -27.68 16.67 -9.86
CA HIS A 467 -26.26 16.77 -9.56
C HIS A 467 -25.96 17.04 -8.07
N ASN A 468 -26.75 17.85 -7.41
CA ASN A 468 -26.63 18.17 -5.98
C ASN A 468 -26.87 16.97 -5.01
N ARG A 469 -27.34 15.82 -5.51
CA ARG A 469 -27.48 14.58 -4.74
C ARG A 469 -26.38 13.58 -5.02
N LEU A 470 -25.56 13.80 -6.01
CA LEU A 470 -24.42 12.94 -6.36
C LEU A 470 -23.13 13.38 -5.63
N TYR A 471 -23.01 14.68 -5.43
CA TYR A 471 -21.83 15.32 -4.83
C TYR A 471 -22.33 16.29 -3.74
N PRO A 472 -22.58 15.79 -2.52
CA PRO A 472 -23.02 16.64 -1.40
C PRO A 472 -21.94 17.58 -0.89
#